data_15dd39af60fbda0e4bf823c355f0ee08
#
_entry.id   15dd39af60fbda0e4bf823c355f0ee08
#
_cell.length_a   1.000
_cell.length_b   1.000
_cell.length_c   1.000
_cell.angle_alpha   90.00
_cell.angle_beta   90.00
_cell.angle_gamma   90.00
#
_symmetry.space_group_name_H-M   'P 1'
#
loop_
_entity.id
_entity.type
_entity.pdbx_description
1 polymer ?
#
loop_
_entity_poly.entity_id
_entity_poly.type
_entity_poly.pdbx_seq_one_letter_code
_entity_poly.pdbx_strand_id
1 'polypeptide(L)'
;MILYTSGTTGSPKGAELTHANMLTNCQVSTTSVIGVTEEDRLLGALPLFHSFGQTCTMNVAINARATVSLIPRFDPVKALEILERDRISVFEGVPTMYNALLATPDRDRYDVSS
;
A
#
# COMPACT_ATOMS: atom_id res chain seq x y z
N MET A 1 4.97 -14.67 13.13
CA MET A 1 4.17 -14.74 11.90
C MET A 1 4.88 -15.60 10.89
N ILE A 2 4.14 -16.32 10.04
CA ILE A 2 4.75 -17.07 8.92
C ILE A 2 4.18 -16.51 7.62
N LEU A 3 5.06 -16.04 6.74
CA LEU A 3 4.70 -15.62 5.39
C LEU A 3 5.15 -16.68 4.38
N TYR A 4 4.22 -17.18 3.59
CA TYR A 4 4.54 -18.14 2.54
C TYR A 4 5.00 -17.44 1.27
N THR A 5 6.09 -17.93 0.70
CA THR A 5 6.63 -17.51 -0.60
C THR A 5 6.50 -18.65 -1.60
N SER A 6 6.44 -18.35 -2.90
CA SER A 6 6.33 -19.35 -3.96
C SER A 6 7.52 -20.32 -4.02
N GLY A 7 8.65 -19.98 -3.40
CA GLY A 7 9.88 -20.75 -3.45
C GLY A 7 10.45 -20.86 -4.87
N THR A 8 11.76 -21.01 -4.99
CA THR A 8 12.45 -21.20 -6.29
C THR A 8 12.28 -22.61 -6.85
N THR A 9 11.85 -23.58 -6.03
CA THR A 9 11.72 -24.99 -6.38
C THR A 9 10.28 -25.46 -6.58
N GLY A 10 9.31 -24.53 -6.65
CA GLY A 10 7.89 -24.84 -6.86
C GLY A 10 7.10 -25.22 -5.60
N SER A 11 7.76 -25.55 -4.49
CA SER A 11 7.07 -25.77 -3.21
C SER A 11 7.06 -24.50 -2.37
N PRO A 12 5.91 -24.08 -1.85
CA PRO A 12 5.82 -22.89 -0.99
C PRO A 12 6.71 -23.05 0.26
N LYS A 13 7.44 -22.00 0.60
CA LYS A 13 8.28 -21.95 1.81
C LYS A 13 7.71 -20.92 2.79
N GLY A 14 7.57 -21.31 4.06
CA GLY A 14 7.16 -20.43 5.13
C GLY A 14 8.35 -19.66 5.71
N ALA A 15 8.41 -18.36 5.50
CA ALA A 15 9.37 -17.50 6.16
C ALA A 15 8.86 -17.16 7.57
N GLU A 16 9.60 -17.56 8.59
CA GLU A 16 9.28 -17.24 9.97
C GLU A 16 9.78 -15.84 10.33
N LEU A 17 8.85 -14.98 10.78
CA LEU A 17 9.13 -13.60 11.15
C LEU A 17 8.76 -13.36 12.61
N THR A 18 9.67 -12.77 13.36
CA THR A 18 9.43 -12.31 14.73
C THR A 18 8.65 -10.99 14.74
N HIS A 19 8.08 -10.63 15.89
CA HIS A 19 7.49 -9.30 16.07
C HIS A 19 8.55 -8.19 15.89
N ALA A 20 9.78 -8.44 16.33
CA ALA A 20 10.87 -7.48 16.14
C ALA A 20 11.19 -7.24 14.65
N ASN A 21 11.21 -8.29 13.82
CA ASN A 21 11.40 -8.12 12.37
C ASN A 21 10.31 -7.23 11.77
N MET A 22 9.05 -7.51 12.13
CA MET A 22 7.90 -6.74 11.62
C MET A 22 7.94 -5.29 12.09
N LEU A 23 8.20 -5.06 13.37
CA LEU A 23 8.25 -3.72 13.94
C LEU A 23 9.39 -2.89 13.36
N THR A 24 10.61 -3.45 13.32
CA THR A 24 11.77 -2.75 12.76
C THR A 24 11.55 -2.40 11.29
N ASN A 25 11.05 -3.34 10.49
CA ASN A 25 10.76 -3.09 9.08
C ASN A 25 9.68 -2.01 8.92
N CYS A 26 8.62 -2.06 9.73
CA CYS A 26 7.58 -1.04 9.75
C CYS A 26 8.15 0.34 10.10
N GLN A 27 8.95 0.45 11.15
CA GLN A 27 9.54 1.73 11.58
C GLN A 27 10.44 2.32 10.50
N VAL A 28 11.32 1.51 9.91
CA VAL A 28 12.20 1.97 8.81
C VAL A 28 11.37 2.40 7.60
N SER A 29 10.34 1.63 7.24
CA SER A 29 9.45 1.99 6.13
C SER A 29 8.73 3.32 6.40
N THR A 30 8.19 3.51 7.61
CA THR A 30 7.48 4.73 7.98
C THR A 30 8.37 5.96 7.93
N THR A 31 9.59 5.88 8.50
CA THR A 31 10.41 7.08 8.74
C THR A 31 11.43 7.36 7.64
N SER A 32 12.03 6.31 7.07
CA SER A 32 13.20 6.45 6.21
C SER A 32 12.94 6.13 4.74
N VAL A 33 11.94 5.31 4.45
CA VAL A 33 11.65 4.90 3.06
C VAL A 33 10.52 5.74 2.47
N ILE A 34 9.39 5.84 3.19
CA ILE A 34 8.19 6.51 2.71
C ILE A 34 8.05 7.91 3.32
N GLY A 35 8.33 8.05 4.61
CA GLY A 35 8.24 9.32 5.33
C GLY A 35 6.81 9.67 5.76
N VAL A 36 5.99 8.66 6.09
CA VAL A 36 4.58 8.85 6.46
C VAL A 36 4.43 9.47 7.84
N THR A 37 3.53 10.43 7.95
CA THR A 37 3.14 11.15 9.18
C THR A 37 1.67 10.92 9.54
N GLU A 38 1.22 11.43 10.68
CA GLU A 38 -0.19 11.34 11.09
C GLU A 38 -1.15 12.19 10.23
N GLU A 39 -0.62 13.13 9.46
CA GLU A 39 -1.39 13.97 8.55
C GLU A 39 -1.68 13.28 7.22
N ASP A 40 -0.93 12.21 6.91
CA ASP A 40 -1.03 11.50 5.65
C ASP A 40 -2.28 10.62 5.54
N ARG A 41 -2.70 10.42 4.31
CA ARG A 41 -3.81 9.56 3.93
C ARG A 41 -3.34 8.60 2.85
N LEU A 42 -3.41 7.31 3.16
CA LEU A 42 -2.91 6.25 2.30
C LEU A 42 -4.05 5.58 1.53
N LEU A 43 -3.81 5.24 0.26
CA LEU A 43 -4.70 4.36 -0.49
C LEU A 43 -4.21 2.91 -0.37
N GLY A 44 -4.97 2.09 0.33
CA GLY A 44 -4.71 0.65 0.47
C GLY A 44 -5.36 -0.15 -0.65
N ALA A 45 -4.63 -0.36 -1.74
CA ALA A 45 -5.07 -1.11 -2.90
C ALA A 45 -4.37 -2.47 -3.04
N LEU A 46 -3.33 -2.72 -2.26
CA LEU A 46 -2.59 -3.99 -2.26
C LEU A 46 -3.19 -4.99 -1.28
N PRO A 47 -3.14 -6.29 -1.59
CA PRO A 47 -3.62 -7.32 -0.66
C PRO A 47 -2.86 -7.29 0.66
N LEU A 48 -3.57 -7.19 1.79
CA LEU A 48 -2.97 -7.12 3.13
C LEU A 48 -2.35 -8.44 3.59
N PHE A 49 -2.64 -9.55 2.90
CA PHE A 49 -1.97 -10.85 3.13
C PHE A 49 -0.61 -10.95 2.43
N HIS A 50 -0.27 -10.02 1.55
CA HIS A 50 1.03 -9.91 0.92
C HIS A 50 1.93 -8.98 1.74
N SER A 51 3.21 -9.33 1.90
CA SER A 51 4.15 -8.56 2.71
C SER A 51 4.20 -7.07 2.37
N PHE A 52 4.11 -6.72 1.10
CA PHE A 52 4.12 -5.33 0.65
C PHE A 52 2.90 -4.56 1.16
N GLY A 53 1.69 -5.02 0.87
CA GLY A 53 0.47 -4.37 1.34
C GLY A 53 0.34 -4.37 2.87
N GLN A 54 0.78 -5.46 3.52
CA GLN A 54 0.80 -5.54 4.98
C GLN A 54 1.73 -4.50 5.61
N THR A 55 2.97 -4.39 5.11
CA THR A 55 3.96 -3.47 5.68
C THR A 55 3.67 -2.04 5.29
N CYS A 56 3.66 -1.76 3.99
CA CYS A 56 3.66 -0.39 3.48
C CYS A 56 2.31 0.30 3.62
N THR A 57 1.20 -0.44 3.59
CA THR A 57 -0.11 0.16 3.82
C THR A 57 -0.55 0.02 5.28
N MET A 58 -0.76 -1.22 5.75
CA MET A 58 -1.39 -1.45 7.05
C MET A 58 -0.49 -1.05 8.23
N ASN A 59 0.72 -1.65 8.30
CA ASN A 59 1.58 -1.44 9.46
C ASN A 59 2.13 -0.02 9.51
N VAL A 60 2.53 0.55 8.37
CA VAL A 60 3.04 1.92 8.25
C VAL A 60 1.98 2.91 8.67
N ALA A 61 0.74 2.78 8.20
CA ALA A 61 -0.33 3.68 8.57
C ALA A 61 -0.65 3.63 10.08
N ILE A 62 -0.71 2.42 10.66
CA ILE A 62 -0.92 2.27 12.11
C ILE A 62 0.24 2.89 12.90
N ASN A 63 1.49 2.66 12.47
CA ASN A 63 2.67 3.20 13.14
C ASN A 63 2.73 4.74 13.09
N ALA A 64 2.34 5.32 11.95
CA ALA A 64 2.28 6.77 11.74
C ALA A 64 1.01 7.41 12.32
N ARG A 65 0.00 6.63 12.72
CA ARG A 65 -1.37 7.09 13.06
C ARG A 65 -2.07 7.77 11.88
N ALA A 66 -1.67 7.43 10.67
CA ALA A 66 -2.22 7.95 9.44
C ALA A 66 -3.58 7.33 9.10
N THR A 67 -4.33 7.98 8.22
CA THR A 67 -5.61 7.48 7.73
C THR A 67 -5.40 6.54 6.55
N VAL A 68 -6.21 5.48 6.43
CA VAL A 68 -6.19 4.57 5.27
C VAL A 68 -7.57 4.46 4.66
N SER A 69 -7.66 4.71 3.36
CA SER A 69 -8.82 4.35 2.52
C SER A 69 -8.54 3.03 1.83
N LEU A 70 -9.41 2.05 2.04
CA LEU A 70 -9.23 0.71 1.48
C LEU A 70 -10.09 0.50 0.23
N ILE A 71 -9.49 -0.08 -0.79
CA ILE A 71 -10.20 -0.58 -1.98
C ILE A 71 -10.07 -2.11 -2.03
N PRO A 72 -11.16 -2.87 -1.86
CA PRO A 72 -11.10 -4.33 -1.75
C PRO A 72 -10.57 -5.02 -3.01
N ARG A 73 -10.82 -4.43 -4.16
CA ARG A 73 -10.32 -4.86 -5.46
C ARG A 73 -9.95 -3.62 -6.26
N PHE A 74 -8.71 -3.57 -6.73
CA PHE A 74 -8.25 -2.44 -7.52
C PHE A 74 -9.09 -2.27 -8.79
N ASP A 75 -9.60 -1.06 -8.96
CA ASP A 75 -10.26 -0.56 -10.15
C ASP A 75 -9.74 0.86 -10.37
N PRO A 76 -9.22 1.21 -11.56
CA PRO A 76 -8.53 2.48 -11.76
C PRO A 76 -9.47 3.69 -11.63
N VAL A 77 -10.74 3.58 -12.05
CA VAL A 77 -11.71 4.67 -11.91
C VAL A 77 -12.04 4.91 -10.44
N LYS A 78 -12.34 3.83 -9.70
CA LYS A 78 -12.59 3.93 -8.25
C LYS A 78 -11.37 4.41 -7.48
N ALA A 79 -10.16 4.03 -7.91
CA ALA A 79 -8.94 4.53 -7.29
C ALA A 79 -8.82 6.04 -7.49
N LEU A 80 -9.05 6.57 -8.70
CA LEU A 80 -9.05 8.01 -8.98
C LEU A 80 -10.10 8.76 -8.15
N GLU A 81 -11.32 8.21 -8.04
CA GLU A 81 -12.38 8.77 -7.19
C GLU A 81 -11.97 8.86 -5.72
N ILE A 82 -11.29 7.82 -5.20
CA ILE A 82 -10.83 7.80 -3.80
C ILE A 82 -9.63 8.74 -3.62
N LEU A 83 -8.70 8.77 -4.57
CA LEU A 83 -7.54 9.69 -4.54
C LEU A 83 -8.01 11.13 -4.37
N GLU A 84 -8.98 11.56 -5.17
CA GLU A 84 -9.55 12.91 -5.09
C GLU A 84 -10.40 13.09 -3.83
N ARG A 85 -11.42 12.25 -3.61
CA ARG A 85 -12.41 12.40 -2.52
C ARG A 85 -11.77 12.43 -1.14
N ASP A 86 -10.82 11.51 -0.92
CA ASP A 86 -10.20 11.33 0.39
C ASP A 86 -8.88 12.12 0.53
N ARG A 87 -8.49 12.86 -0.52
CA ARG A 87 -7.24 13.63 -0.55
C ARG A 87 -6.05 12.75 -0.17
N ILE A 88 -5.88 11.67 -0.90
CA ILE A 88 -4.81 10.71 -0.64
C ILE A 88 -3.45 11.32 -0.95
N SER A 89 -2.55 11.35 0.03
CA SER A 89 -1.19 11.86 -0.11
C SER A 89 -0.16 10.75 -0.41
N VAL A 90 -0.50 9.49 -0.09
CA VAL A 90 0.40 8.35 -0.30
C VAL A 90 -0.33 7.21 -1.00
N PHE A 91 0.15 6.84 -2.17
CA PHE A 91 -0.31 5.65 -2.88
C PHE A 91 0.85 4.74 -3.25
N GLU A 92 0.85 3.55 -2.67
CA GLU A 92 1.83 2.52 -2.94
C GLU A 92 1.18 1.44 -3.80
N GLY A 93 1.53 1.44 -5.06
CA GLY A 93 1.01 0.51 -6.05
C GLY A 93 2.11 -0.27 -6.75
N VAL A 94 1.70 -1.24 -7.55
CA VAL A 94 2.57 -1.94 -8.49
C VAL A 94 2.51 -1.28 -9.87
N PRO A 95 3.52 -1.45 -10.75
CA PRO A 95 3.56 -0.77 -12.05
C PRO A 95 2.30 -0.93 -12.89
N THR A 96 1.66 -2.09 -12.83
CA THR A 96 0.40 -2.35 -13.55
C THR A 96 -0.76 -1.48 -13.07
N MET A 97 -0.80 -1.11 -11.78
CA MET A 97 -1.80 -0.19 -11.24
C MET A 97 -1.59 1.23 -11.79
N TYR A 98 -0.36 1.72 -11.78
CA TYR A 98 -0.05 3.04 -12.34
C TYR A 98 -0.35 3.11 -13.84
N ASN A 99 0.02 2.05 -14.59
CA ASN A 99 -0.32 1.98 -16.00
C ASN A 99 -1.83 2.02 -16.26
N ALA A 100 -2.61 1.34 -15.42
CA ALA A 100 -4.07 1.36 -15.50
C ALA A 100 -4.64 2.76 -15.21
N LEU A 101 -4.14 3.45 -14.19
CA LEU A 101 -4.53 4.84 -13.90
C LEU A 101 -4.21 5.76 -15.07
N LEU A 102 -2.99 5.65 -15.62
CA LEU A 102 -2.57 6.46 -16.78
C LEU A 102 -3.37 6.17 -18.04
N ALA A 103 -3.86 4.96 -18.23
CA ALA A 103 -4.67 4.56 -19.38
C ALA A 103 -6.18 4.84 -19.18
N THR A 104 -6.59 5.30 -18.00
CA THR A 104 -8.01 5.58 -17.73
C THR A 104 -8.49 6.78 -18.53
N PRO A 105 -9.56 6.64 -19.33
CA PRO A 105 -10.19 7.76 -20.02
C PRO A 105 -10.62 8.85 -19.02
N ASP A 106 -10.49 10.09 -19.41
CA ASP A 106 -10.92 11.26 -18.59
C ASP A 106 -10.24 11.36 -17.21
N ARG A 107 -9.09 10.71 -17.01
CA ARG A 107 -8.33 10.76 -15.75
C ARG A 107 -8.03 12.19 -15.28
N ASP A 108 -7.85 13.10 -16.25
CA ASP A 108 -7.51 14.51 -15.99
C ASP A 108 -8.67 15.31 -15.36
N ARG A 109 -9.84 14.68 -15.17
CA ARG A 109 -10.98 15.26 -14.42
C ARG A 109 -10.81 15.15 -12.92
N TYR A 110 -9.94 14.24 -12.45
CA TYR A 110 -9.73 14.00 -11.03
C TYR A 110 -8.57 14.85 -10.49
N ASP A 111 -8.80 15.55 -9.39
CA ASP A 111 -7.74 16.27 -8.68
C ASP A 111 -6.97 15.32 -7.78
N VAL A 112 -5.79 14.91 -8.22
CA VAL A 112 -4.87 14.03 -7.50
C VAL A 112 -3.61 14.76 -7.02
N SER A 113 -3.71 16.07 -6.77
CA SER A 113 -2.58 16.94 -6.41
C SER A 113 -2.28 17.01 -4.90
N SER A 114 -2.99 16.20 -4.08
CA SER A 114 -2.82 16.18 -2.62
C SER A 114 -1.54 15.51 -2.14
#